data_cf5e1228acee12af9cff7d8b36c3d4dc
#
_entry.id   cf5e1228acee12af9cff7d8b36c3d4dc
#
_cell.length_a   1.000
_cell.length_b   1.000
_cell.length_c   1.000
_cell.angle_alpha   90.00
_cell.angle_beta   90.00
_cell.angle_gamma   90.00
#
_symmetry.space_group_name_H-M   'P 1'
#
loop_
_entity.id
_entity.type
_entity.pdbx_description
1 polymer ?
#
loop_
_entity_poly.entity_id
_entity_poly.type
_entity_poly.pdbx_seq_one_letter_code
_entity_poly.pdbx_strand_id
1 'polypeptide(L)'
;MNSTRRSLIRRGAALVAAGALAGSGLFAPSRVRAQGAARLPMPDVKALVFDTFGTVLDWRNGVAREVERVLKSMGYDLDWLAFADAWRKEYGPGMEEIRSGRRPFVKLDILHRENLDRIRSRFKIEKLAEPTLAELNLAWHKLDVWPDVGPAFARLHKRFLMAPCSNGNIALMADVARRNNLPWDAILGSEIAQGYKPQPKVYLVTCEAFNLKPEQVMMCAAHSGDLASAQQLGLRTGHIGRPGEGGPGTGEAEPKGSFDVVGKNFHDFADKLGV
;
A
#
# COMPACT_ATOMS: atom_id res chain seq x y z
N MET A 1 48.75 40.76 -8.94
CA MET A 1 50.12 40.26 -8.86
C MET A 1 50.02 38.77 -9.14
N ASN A 2 50.23 38.35 -10.41
CA ASN A 2 51.44 37.68 -10.96
C ASN A 2 51.63 36.29 -10.33
N SER A 3 51.85 35.20 -11.02
CA SER A 3 52.18 34.86 -12.44
C SER A 3 52.26 33.31 -12.54
N THR A 4 51.67 32.76 -13.58
CA THR A 4 52.33 32.09 -14.73
C THR A 4 53.60 31.27 -14.49
N ARG A 5 53.64 30.01 -14.98
CA ARG A 5 54.64 29.29 -15.79
C ARG A 5 54.22 27.83 -15.93
N ARG A 6 53.81 27.30 -17.06
CA ARG A 6 54.39 26.94 -18.39
C ARG A 6 55.60 26.02 -18.35
N SER A 7 55.37 24.85 -19.00
CA SER A 7 56.11 24.07 -20.01
C SER A 7 57.31 23.28 -19.53
N LEU A 8 57.51 22.02 -20.01
CA LEU A 8 58.16 21.65 -21.27
C LEU A 8 58.15 20.13 -21.50
N ILE A 9 57.81 19.78 -22.69
CA ILE A 9 58.07 18.64 -23.55
C ILE A 9 59.47 18.00 -23.38
N ARG A 10 59.58 16.66 -23.49
CA ARG A 10 60.61 16.02 -24.34
C ARG A 10 60.19 14.63 -24.85
N ARG A 11 60.39 14.47 -26.14
CA ARG A 11 60.27 13.27 -27.00
C ARG A 11 61.38 12.30 -26.73
N GLY A 12 61.13 10.98 -26.92
CA GLY A 12 62.15 9.97 -27.12
C GLY A 12 61.54 8.83 -27.94
N ALA A 13 61.88 8.82 -29.23
CA ALA A 13 61.60 7.74 -30.16
C ALA A 13 62.71 6.71 -30.12
N ALA A 14 62.43 5.43 -30.12
CA ALA A 14 63.33 4.38 -30.52
C ALA A 14 62.56 3.31 -31.30
N LEU A 15 62.88 3.21 -32.59
CA LEU A 15 62.54 2.09 -33.46
C LEU A 15 63.43 0.91 -33.13
N VAL A 16 62.89 -0.32 -33.10
CA VAL A 16 63.61 -1.53 -33.53
C VAL A 16 62.60 -2.43 -34.26
N ALA A 17 63.09 -3.01 -35.34
CA ALA A 17 62.36 -3.67 -36.43
C ALA A 17 62.09 -5.17 -36.21
N ALA A 18 61.11 -5.64 -36.89
CA ALA A 18 60.93 -6.88 -37.67
C ALA A 18 61.10 -8.26 -37.02
N GLY A 19 60.05 -9.01 -37.05
CA GLY A 19 60.04 -10.48 -37.01
C GLY A 19 58.62 -10.96 -37.43
N ALA A 20 58.48 -11.27 -38.72
CA ALA A 20 57.27 -11.87 -39.26
C ALA A 20 57.19 -13.35 -38.93
N LEU A 21 56.13 -13.79 -38.36
CA LEU A 21 55.65 -15.19 -38.43
C LEU A 21 54.13 -15.19 -38.65
N ALA A 22 53.74 -15.69 -39.80
CA ALA A 22 52.36 -15.88 -40.23
C ALA A 22 51.74 -17.02 -39.43
N GLY A 23 50.66 -16.69 -38.73
CA GLY A 23 49.74 -17.63 -38.14
C GLY A 23 48.33 -17.13 -38.38
N SER A 24 47.70 -17.59 -39.48
CA SER A 24 46.32 -17.29 -39.83
C SER A 24 45.36 -18.04 -38.92
N GLY A 25 45.08 -17.46 -37.76
CA GLY A 25 43.95 -17.86 -36.92
C GLY A 25 42.84 -16.83 -37.08
N LEU A 26 41.81 -17.16 -37.82
CA LEU A 26 40.57 -16.40 -37.92
C LEU A 26 39.84 -16.43 -36.55
N PHE A 27 40.19 -15.50 -35.67
CA PHE A 27 39.33 -15.20 -34.53
C PHE A 27 38.14 -14.38 -35.05
N ALA A 28 37.01 -15.08 -35.32
CA ALA A 28 35.73 -14.42 -35.46
C ALA A 28 35.38 -13.76 -34.12
N PRO A 29 35.05 -12.45 -34.08
CA PRO A 29 34.60 -11.86 -32.86
C PRO A 29 33.23 -12.52 -32.48
N SER A 30 33.24 -13.29 -31.39
CA SER A 30 32.01 -13.76 -30.78
C SER A 30 31.18 -12.53 -30.44
N ARG A 31 30.17 -12.26 -31.27
CA ARG A 31 29.10 -11.30 -30.90
C ARG A 31 28.42 -11.88 -29.69
N VAL A 32 28.83 -11.45 -28.51
CA VAL A 32 28.01 -11.55 -27.30
C VAL A 32 26.71 -10.84 -27.64
N ARG A 33 25.70 -11.62 -27.99
CA ARG A 33 24.35 -11.14 -28.16
C ARG A 33 23.94 -10.65 -26.76
N ALA A 34 23.94 -9.33 -26.56
CA ALA A 34 23.35 -8.75 -25.38
C ALA A 34 21.91 -9.31 -25.31
N GLN A 35 21.70 -10.24 -24.40
CA GLN A 35 20.34 -10.68 -24.07
C GLN A 35 19.61 -9.38 -23.70
N GLY A 36 18.68 -8.97 -24.55
CA GLY A 36 17.88 -7.78 -24.30
C GLY A 36 17.27 -7.93 -22.91
N ALA A 37 17.61 -7.04 -22.00
CA ALA A 37 17.00 -7.02 -20.68
C ALA A 37 15.49 -7.04 -20.87
N ALA A 38 14.82 -8.04 -20.32
CA ALA A 38 13.39 -8.16 -20.43
C ALA A 38 12.77 -6.84 -19.97
N ARG A 39 11.96 -6.22 -20.83
CA ARG A 39 11.34 -4.94 -20.52
C ARG A 39 10.45 -5.15 -19.31
N LEU A 40 10.74 -4.44 -18.21
CA LEU A 40 9.96 -4.54 -16.99
C LEU A 40 8.49 -4.17 -17.28
N PRO A 41 7.53 -4.93 -16.76
CA PRO A 41 6.13 -4.53 -16.78
C PRO A 41 5.96 -3.16 -16.09
N MET A 42 5.09 -2.30 -16.63
CA MET A 42 4.78 -0.98 -16.07
C MET A 42 6.04 -0.14 -15.75
N PRO A 43 6.94 0.15 -16.72
CA PRO A 43 8.23 0.79 -16.48
C PRO A 43 8.10 2.22 -15.92
N ASP A 44 6.98 2.90 -16.17
CA ASP A 44 6.74 4.27 -15.76
C ASP A 44 6.20 4.39 -14.34
N VAL A 45 5.68 3.30 -13.75
CA VAL A 45 5.22 3.29 -12.36
C VAL A 45 6.41 3.36 -11.42
N LYS A 46 6.35 4.32 -10.48
CA LYS A 46 7.40 4.60 -9.49
C LYS A 46 6.95 4.35 -8.06
N ALA A 47 5.65 4.50 -7.80
CA ALA A 47 5.06 4.28 -6.48
C ALA A 47 3.84 3.38 -6.56
N LEU A 48 3.67 2.55 -5.52
CA LEU A 48 2.46 1.79 -5.24
C LEU A 48 1.81 2.38 -3.99
N VAL A 49 0.55 2.74 -4.10
CA VAL A 49 -0.22 3.24 -2.95
C VAL A 49 -1.39 2.30 -2.68
N PHE A 50 -1.61 1.98 -1.42
CA PHE A 50 -2.43 0.84 -1.05
C PHE A 50 -3.69 1.26 -0.28
N ASP A 51 -4.85 0.79 -0.70
CA ASP A 51 -5.95 0.59 0.22
C ASP A 51 -5.52 -0.41 1.30
N THR A 52 -5.99 -0.23 2.52
CA THR A 52 -5.47 -1.00 3.66
C THR A 52 -6.49 -1.98 4.24
N PHE A 53 -7.66 -1.49 4.67
CA PHE A 53 -8.66 -2.36 5.31
C PHE A 53 -9.29 -3.32 4.28
N GLY A 54 -9.04 -4.60 4.46
CA GLY A 54 -9.48 -5.65 3.57
C GLY A 54 -8.47 -5.99 2.47
N THR A 55 -7.76 -5.01 1.91
CA THR A 55 -6.71 -5.23 0.91
C THR A 55 -5.43 -5.78 1.53
N VAL A 56 -4.88 -5.05 2.50
CA VAL A 56 -3.62 -5.38 3.20
C VAL A 56 -3.91 -6.07 4.53
N LEU A 57 -4.95 -5.63 5.25
CA LEU A 57 -5.28 -5.97 6.61
C LEU A 57 -6.51 -6.87 6.68
N ASP A 58 -6.43 -7.97 7.44
CA ASP A 58 -7.58 -8.79 7.84
C ASP A 58 -8.32 -8.08 8.99
N TRP A 59 -9.15 -7.10 8.61
CA TRP A 59 -9.86 -6.28 9.58
C TRP A 59 -10.88 -7.07 10.39
N ARG A 60 -11.59 -8.01 9.75
CA ARG A 60 -12.71 -8.72 10.36
C ARG A 60 -12.27 -9.62 11.51
N ASN A 61 -11.30 -10.49 11.24
CA ASN A 61 -10.76 -11.39 12.26
C ASN A 61 -9.93 -10.62 13.29
N GLY A 62 -9.20 -9.58 12.85
CA GLY A 62 -8.39 -8.75 13.75
C GLY A 62 -9.24 -7.98 14.77
N VAL A 63 -10.32 -7.34 14.35
CA VAL A 63 -11.25 -6.64 15.26
C VAL A 63 -11.93 -7.65 16.18
N ALA A 64 -12.46 -8.77 15.64
CA ALA A 64 -13.10 -9.81 16.44
C ALA A 64 -12.19 -10.33 17.55
N ARG A 65 -10.93 -10.66 17.22
CA ARG A 65 -9.91 -11.13 18.17
C ARG A 65 -9.67 -10.11 19.29
N GLU A 66 -9.50 -8.85 18.97
CA GLU A 66 -9.19 -7.82 19.98
C GLU A 66 -10.41 -7.53 20.87
N VAL A 67 -11.61 -7.52 20.29
CA VAL A 67 -12.86 -7.37 21.06
C VAL A 67 -13.06 -8.56 22.00
N GLU A 68 -12.87 -9.80 21.52
CA GLU A 68 -12.91 -10.99 22.36
C GLU A 68 -11.91 -10.90 23.51
N ARG A 69 -10.65 -10.54 23.22
CA ARG A 69 -9.61 -10.40 24.23
C ARG A 69 -10.01 -9.49 25.38
N VAL A 70 -10.63 -8.36 25.07
CA VAL A 70 -11.04 -7.37 26.08
C VAL A 70 -12.31 -7.82 26.80
N LEU A 71 -13.36 -8.17 26.07
CA LEU A 71 -14.68 -8.37 26.67
C LEU A 71 -14.86 -9.75 27.32
N LYS A 72 -14.21 -10.79 26.79
CA LYS A 72 -14.27 -12.12 27.38
C LYS A 72 -13.68 -12.18 28.79
N SER A 73 -12.60 -11.39 29.02
CA SER A 73 -12.01 -11.27 30.36
C SER A 73 -12.94 -10.59 31.38
N MET A 74 -13.96 -9.87 30.89
CA MET A 74 -14.99 -9.19 31.70
C MET A 74 -16.28 -10.01 31.83
N GLY A 75 -16.29 -11.28 31.31
CA GLY A 75 -17.41 -12.19 31.41
C GLY A 75 -18.45 -12.06 30.30
N TYR A 76 -18.17 -11.30 29.24
CA TYR A 76 -19.02 -11.26 28.03
C TYR A 76 -18.76 -12.48 27.16
N ASP A 77 -19.83 -13.05 26.59
CA ASP A 77 -19.79 -14.08 25.57
C ASP A 77 -20.66 -13.63 24.39
N LEU A 78 -20.03 -13.18 23.32
CA LEU A 78 -20.68 -12.58 22.16
C LEU A 78 -20.24 -13.27 20.88
N ASP A 79 -21.02 -13.10 19.82
CA ASP A 79 -20.53 -13.39 18.47
C ASP A 79 -19.57 -12.27 18.06
N TRP A 80 -18.27 -12.53 18.22
CA TRP A 80 -17.20 -11.55 17.98
C TRP A 80 -17.10 -11.12 16.52
N LEU A 81 -17.39 -12.03 15.59
CA LEU A 81 -17.43 -11.71 14.16
C LEU A 81 -18.63 -10.85 13.81
N ALA A 82 -19.81 -11.17 14.37
CA ALA A 82 -21.00 -10.31 14.21
C ALA A 82 -20.79 -8.94 14.84
N PHE A 83 -19.98 -8.84 15.91
CA PHE A 83 -19.60 -7.56 16.50
C PHE A 83 -18.75 -6.74 15.53
N ALA A 84 -17.69 -7.36 14.98
CA ALA A 84 -16.80 -6.72 14.00
C ALA A 84 -17.59 -6.25 12.77
N ASP A 85 -18.47 -7.09 12.24
CA ASP A 85 -19.33 -6.78 11.10
C ASP A 85 -20.28 -5.61 11.38
N ALA A 86 -20.89 -5.59 12.56
CA ALA A 86 -21.77 -4.50 12.96
C ALA A 86 -21.01 -3.17 13.09
N TRP A 87 -19.83 -3.20 13.68
CA TRP A 87 -18.98 -2.01 13.80
C TRP A 87 -18.53 -1.49 12.43
N ARG A 88 -18.08 -2.39 11.54
CA ARG A 88 -17.69 -2.06 10.16
C ARG A 88 -18.85 -1.48 9.35
N LYS A 89 -20.08 -1.92 9.60
CA LYS A 89 -21.27 -1.43 8.88
C LYS A 89 -21.50 0.07 9.09
N GLU A 90 -21.13 0.62 10.24
CA GLU A 90 -21.23 2.05 10.54
C GLU A 90 -20.15 2.91 9.85
N TYR A 91 -19.13 2.29 9.27
CA TYR A 91 -17.97 2.95 8.66
C TYR A 91 -18.36 3.87 7.49
N GLY A 92 -19.14 3.35 6.54
CA GLY A 92 -19.59 4.10 5.38
C GLY A 92 -20.42 5.33 5.74
N PRO A 93 -21.51 5.16 6.53
CA PRO A 93 -22.33 6.27 7.00
C PRO A 93 -21.56 7.34 7.77
N GLY A 94 -20.65 6.96 8.66
CA GLY A 94 -19.83 7.90 9.43
C GLY A 94 -18.95 8.80 8.55
N MET A 95 -18.35 8.24 7.52
CA MET A 95 -17.54 9.01 6.56
C MET A 95 -18.41 9.86 5.62
N GLU A 96 -19.64 9.45 5.33
CA GLU A 96 -20.53 10.18 4.42
C GLU A 96 -20.90 11.55 4.95
N GLU A 97 -21.01 11.73 6.26
CA GLU A 97 -21.22 13.04 6.89
C GLU A 97 -20.12 14.05 6.50
N ILE A 98 -18.88 13.55 6.37
CA ILE A 98 -17.72 14.35 6.01
C ILE A 98 -17.62 14.53 4.49
N ARG A 99 -17.84 13.44 3.72
CA ARG A 99 -17.79 13.50 2.25
C ARG A 99 -18.82 14.44 1.65
N SER A 100 -20.00 14.47 2.24
CA SER A 100 -21.10 15.37 1.83
C SER A 100 -20.93 16.82 2.32
N GLY A 101 -19.90 17.11 3.13
CA GLY A 101 -19.68 18.44 3.70
C GLY A 101 -20.60 18.82 4.87
N ARG A 102 -21.45 17.88 5.35
CA ARG A 102 -22.32 18.12 6.53
C ARG A 102 -21.53 18.23 7.83
N ARG A 103 -20.30 17.68 7.84
CA ARG A 103 -19.40 17.72 8.98
C ARG A 103 -17.96 17.99 8.49
N PRO A 104 -17.16 18.80 9.22
CA PRO A 104 -15.74 18.93 8.93
C PRO A 104 -15.01 17.60 9.12
N PHE A 105 -13.82 17.48 8.52
CA PHE A 105 -12.99 16.29 8.67
C PHE A 105 -12.67 16.02 10.14
N VAL A 106 -12.82 14.77 10.54
CA VAL A 106 -12.29 14.21 11.79
C VAL A 106 -11.53 12.93 11.47
N LYS A 107 -10.59 12.53 12.31
CA LYS A 107 -9.82 11.29 12.16
C LYS A 107 -10.73 10.06 12.24
N LEU A 108 -10.34 8.99 11.57
CA LEU A 108 -11.09 7.75 11.57
C LEU A 108 -11.26 7.16 12.98
N ASP A 109 -10.29 7.32 13.86
CA ASP A 109 -10.39 6.88 15.26
C ASP A 109 -11.59 7.50 15.99
N ILE A 110 -11.92 8.75 15.67
CA ILE A 110 -13.10 9.42 16.23
C ILE A 110 -14.37 8.77 15.66
N LEU A 111 -14.41 8.53 14.34
CA LEU A 111 -15.54 7.84 13.72
C LEU A 111 -15.68 6.39 14.23
N HIS A 112 -14.58 5.67 14.40
CA HIS A 112 -14.60 4.32 14.97
C HIS A 112 -15.20 4.33 16.37
N ARG A 113 -14.82 5.28 17.21
CA ARG A 113 -15.40 5.40 18.55
C ARG A 113 -16.89 5.72 18.50
N GLU A 114 -17.32 6.69 17.72
CA GLU A 114 -18.72 7.02 17.53
C GLU A 114 -19.53 5.84 16.98
N ASN A 115 -18.95 5.10 16.06
CA ASN A 115 -19.55 3.88 15.50
C ASN A 115 -19.68 2.77 16.56
N LEU A 116 -18.66 2.62 17.42
CA LEU A 116 -18.74 1.72 18.58
C LEU A 116 -19.91 2.11 19.48
N ASP A 117 -20.06 3.40 19.81
CA ASP A 117 -21.14 3.89 20.65
C ASP A 117 -22.53 3.60 20.05
N ARG A 118 -22.69 3.65 18.72
CA ARG A 118 -23.96 3.31 18.04
C ARG A 118 -24.36 1.85 18.17
N ILE A 119 -23.40 0.93 18.23
CA ILE A 119 -23.67 -0.51 18.30
C ILE A 119 -23.74 -1.07 19.72
N ARG A 120 -23.42 -0.28 20.75
CA ARG A 120 -23.33 -0.75 22.15
C ARG A 120 -24.59 -1.43 22.64
N SER A 121 -25.77 -0.87 22.36
CA SER A 121 -27.06 -1.43 22.78
C SER A 121 -27.35 -2.79 22.15
N ARG A 122 -26.97 -2.98 20.90
CA ARG A 122 -27.13 -4.25 20.19
C ARG A 122 -26.41 -5.41 20.89
N PHE A 123 -25.25 -5.12 21.50
CA PHE A 123 -24.40 -6.11 22.16
C PHE A 123 -24.48 -6.04 23.70
N LYS A 124 -25.38 -5.24 24.24
CA LYS A 124 -25.62 -5.09 25.69
C LYS A 124 -24.36 -4.67 26.47
N ILE A 125 -23.58 -3.77 25.89
CA ILE A 125 -22.32 -3.25 26.45
C ILE A 125 -22.41 -1.75 26.80
N GLU A 126 -23.60 -1.21 27.03
CA GLU A 126 -23.83 0.21 27.35
C GLU A 126 -23.15 0.64 28.65
N LYS A 127 -22.97 -0.31 29.57
CA LYS A 127 -22.41 -0.07 30.91
C LYS A 127 -20.88 -0.10 30.97
N LEU A 128 -20.21 -0.34 29.83
CA LEU A 128 -18.74 -0.33 29.81
C LEU A 128 -18.21 1.05 30.17
N ALA A 129 -17.18 1.06 31.03
CA ALA A 129 -16.48 2.27 31.42
C ALA A 129 -15.65 2.84 30.24
N GLU A 130 -15.42 4.16 30.28
CA GLU A 130 -14.69 4.87 29.24
C GLU A 130 -13.28 4.28 28.93
N PRO A 131 -12.47 3.85 29.92
CA PRO A 131 -11.18 3.23 29.62
C PRO A 131 -11.32 1.95 28.77
N THR A 132 -12.35 1.13 29.03
CA THR A 132 -12.62 -0.08 28.23
C THR A 132 -13.05 0.26 26.82
N LEU A 133 -13.89 1.27 26.64
CA LEU A 133 -14.31 1.73 25.32
C LEU A 133 -13.14 2.30 24.51
N ALA A 134 -12.24 3.03 25.17
CA ALA A 134 -11.01 3.52 24.55
C ALA A 134 -10.09 2.35 24.14
N GLU A 135 -9.95 1.32 24.98
CA GLU A 135 -9.17 0.12 24.65
C GLU A 135 -9.79 -0.65 23.47
N LEU A 136 -11.12 -0.81 23.45
CA LEU A 136 -11.82 -1.43 22.31
C LEU A 136 -11.57 -0.65 21.01
N ASN A 137 -11.61 0.69 21.06
CA ASN A 137 -11.36 1.50 19.88
C ASN A 137 -9.98 1.26 19.25
N LEU A 138 -8.98 0.92 20.06
CA LEU A 138 -7.66 0.54 19.61
C LEU A 138 -7.59 -0.85 18.94
N ALA A 139 -8.70 -1.60 18.84
CA ALA A 139 -8.73 -2.85 18.09
C ALA A 139 -8.31 -2.64 16.62
N TRP A 140 -8.70 -1.51 16.02
CA TRP A 140 -8.34 -1.14 14.65
C TRP A 140 -6.84 -0.86 14.46
N HIS A 141 -6.10 -0.52 15.51
CA HIS A 141 -4.65 -0.34 15.51
C HIS A 141 -3.87 -1.67 15.60
N LYS A 142 -4.55 -2.77 15.93
CA LYS A 142 -3.92 -4.07 16.23
C LYS A 142 -4.26 -5.12 15.17
N LEU A 143 -4.60 -4.68 13.96
CA LEU A 143 -4.90 -5.59 12.86
C LEU A 143 -3.64 -6.27 12.34
N ASP A 144 -3.79 -7.52 11.94
CA ASP A 144 -2.74 -8.26 11.25
C ASP A 144 -2.92 -8.14 9.73
N VAL A 145 -1.83 -8.29 9.00
CA VAL A 145 -1.86 -8.37 7.53
C VAL A 145 -2.29 -9.76 7.09
N TRP A 146 -2.79 -9.86 5.85
CA TRP A 146 -2.94 -11.16 5.21
C TRP A 146 -1.58 -11.86 5.06
N PRO A 147 -1.52 -13.21 5.09
CA PRO A 147 -0.24 -13.96 5.09
C PRO A 147 0.67 -13.69 3.88
N ASP A 148 0.10 -13.29 2.74
CA ASP A 148 0.82 -13.01 1.50
C ASP A 148 1.46 -11.61 1.44
N VAL A 149 1.08 -10.71 2.36
CA VAL A 149 1.51 -9.30 2.33
C VAL A 149 3.00 -9.15 2.63
N GLY A 150 3.46 -9.66 3.76
CA GLY A 150 4.86 -9.46 4.20
C GLY A 150 5.89 -9.87 3.14
N PRO A 151 5.86 -11.13 2.66
CA PRO A 151 6.80 -11.59 1.63
C PRO A 151 6.70 -10.83 0.31
N ALA A 152 5.48 -10.48 -0.14
CA ALA A 152 5.28 -9.73 -1.38
C ALA A 152 5.75 -8.27 -1.25
N PHE A 153 5.47 -7.63 -0.11
CA PHE A 153 5.90 -6.25 0.15
C PHE A 153 7.42 -6.11 0.20
N ALA A 154 8.12 -7.11 0.75
CA ALA A 154 9.58 -7.16 0.72
C ALA A 154 10.16 -7.22 -0.72
N ARG A 155 9.41 -7.77 -1.67
CA ARG A 155 9.77 -7.79 -3.10
C ARG A 155 9.44 -6.46 -3.76
N LEU A 156 8.21 -5.98 -3.59
CA LEU A 156 7.70 -4.74 -4.18
C LEU A 156 8.54 -3.52 -3.75
N HIS A 157 8.92 -3.42 -2.49
CA HIS A 157 9.70 -2.31 -1.94
C HIS A 157 11.12 -2.20 -2.53
N LYS A 158 11.65 -3.26 -3.15
CA LYS A 158 12.95 -3.19 -3.85
C LYS A 158 12.90 -2.30 -5.11
N ARG A 159 11.70 -2.05 -5.63
CA ARG A 159 11.52 -1.34 -6.90
C ARG A 159 10.66 -0.08 -6.79
N PHE A 160 9.70 -0.07 -5.90
CA PHE A 160 8.67 0.96 -5.82
C PHE A 160 8.72 1.69 -4.48
N LEU A 161 8.45 2.99 -4.48
CA LEU A 161 8.02 3.68 -3.28
C LEU A 161 6.67 3.13 -2.84
N MET A 162 6.44 2.99 -1.54
CA MET A 162 5.24 2.37 -1.00
C MET A 162 4.61 3.21 0.11
N ALA A 163 3.31 3.44 0.03
CA ALA A 163 2.56 4.15 1.07
C ALA A 163 1.11 3.65 1.15
N PRO A 164 0.43 3.75 2.30
CA PRO A 164 -1.01 3.63 2.32
C PRO A 164 -1.67 4.82 1.63
N CYS A 165 -2.71 4.56 0.83
CA CYS A 165 -3.74 5.51 0.41
C CYS A 165 -5.03 5.10 1.14
N SER A 166 -5.04 5.34 2.45
CA SER A 166 -6.03 4.79 3.37
C SER A 166 -6.98 5.82 3.92
N ASN A 167 -8.19 5.37 4.28
CA ASN A 167 -9.08 6.13 5.13
C ASN A 167 -8.62 6.17 6.60
N GLY A 168 -7.68 5.29 6.99
CA GLY A 168 -7.06 5.28 8.31
C GLY A 168 -6.25 6.55 8.57
N ASN A 169 -6.30 7.04 9.80
CA ASN A 169 -5.49 8.17 10.23
C ASN A 169 -4.02 7.73 10.46
N ILE A 170 -3.13 8.70 10.52
CA ILE A 170 -1.67 8.46 10.57
C ILE A 170 -1.29 7.59 11.76
N ALA A 171 -1.81 7.87 12.97
CA ALA A 171 -1.48 7.10 14.16
C ALA A 171 -1.88 5.62 14.01
N LEU A 172 -3.10 5.35 13.51
CA LEU A 172 -3.59 4.00 13.24
C LEU A 172 -2.69 3.29 12.23
N MET A 173 -2.37 3.94 11.10
CA MET A 173 -1.51 3.35 10.07
C MET A 173 -0.07 3.12 10.56
N ALA A 174 0.45 3.98 11.44
CA ALA A 174 1.77 3.82 12.04
C ALA A 174 1.83 2.60 12.98
N ASP A 175 0.80 2.42 13.83
CA ASP A 175 0.73 1.28 14.74
C ASP A 175 0.60 -0.04 13.97
N VAL A 176 -0.26 -0.08 12.95
CA VAL A 176 -0.40 -1.24 12.06
C VAL A 176 0.91 -1.53 11.32
N ALA A 177 1.59 -0.51 10.81
CA ALA A 177 2.85 -0.67 10.12
C ALA A 177 3.93 -1.25 11.04
N ARG A 178 4.05 -0.72 12.26
CA ARG A 178 4.99 -1.21 13.27
C ARG A 178 4.70 -2.65 13.69
N ARG A 179 3.42 -2.97 13.91
CA ARG A 179 2.98 -4.32 14.28
C ARG A 179 3.36 -5.37 13.24
N ASN A 180 3.26 -5.03 11.96
CA ASN A 180 3.41 -5.96 10.84
C ASN A 180 4.72 -5.77 10.05
N ASN A 181 5.62 -4.89 10.51
CA ASN A 181 6.87 -4.53 9.81
C ASN A 181 6.62 -4.11 8.35
N LEU A 182 5.57 -3.29 8.11
CA LEU A 182 5.27 -2.80 6.77
C LEU A 182 6.28 -1.74 6.35
N PRO A 183 6.91 -1.87 5.18
CA PRO A 183 7.97 -0.98 4.71
C PRO A 183 7.38 0.27 4.02
N TRP A 184 6.59 1.07 4.74
CA TRP A 184 6.05 2.31 4.21
C TRP A 184 7.12 3.39 4.14
N ASP A 185 7.30 4.02 2.97
CA ASP A 185 8.15 5.19 2.79
C ASP A 185 7.47 6.48 3.33
N ALA A 186 6.15 6.48 3.36
CA ALA A 186 5.32 7.55 3.95
C ALA A 186 4.00 6.97 4.45
N ILE A 187 3.28 7.71 5.29
CA ILE A 187 1.89 7.40 5.68
C ILE A 187 0.99 8.49 5.10
N LEU A 188 0.22 8.13 4.07
CA LEU A 188 -0.58 9.05 3.27
C LEU A 188 -2.07 8.67 3.30
N GLY A 189 -2.91 9.49 2.68
CA GLY A 189 -4.34 9.26 2.57
C GLY A 189 -5.18 10.30 3.30
N SER A 190 -6.25 9.86 3.96
CA SER A 190 -7.35 10.72 4.41
C SER A 190 -6.96 11.81 5.39
N GLU A 191 -6.07 11.57 6.34
CA GLU A 191 -5.67 12.60 7.31
C GLU A 191 -4.86 13.71 6.65
N ILE A 192 -3.95 13.40 5.73
CA ILE A 192 -3.20 14.40 4.97
C ILE A 192 -4.14 15.18 4.04
N ALA A 193 -5.03 14.48 3.35
CA ALA A 193 -5.99 15.09 2.42
C ALA A 193 -7.13 15.84 3.12
N GLN A 194 -7.32 15.66 4.43
CA GLN A 194 -8.48 16.20 5.17
C GLN A 194 -9.80 15.81 4.50
N GLY A 195 -9.96 14.51 4.19
CA GLY A 195 -11.14 13.96 3.53
C GLY A 195 -11.09 12.44 3.45
N TYR A 196 -12.13 11.82 2.91
CA TYR A 196 -12.26 10.37 2.80
C TYR A 196 -12.44 9.92 1.35
N LYS A 197 -11.91 8.76 1.00
CA LYS A 197 -12.19 8.12 -0.29
C LYS A 197 -13.71 7.95 -0.47
N PRO A 198 -14.24 8.17 -1.69
CA PRO A 198 -13.54 8.36 -2.96
C PRO A 198 -13.28 9.85 -3.35
N GLN A 199 -13.16 10.78 -2.41
CA GLN A 199 -12.85 12.17 -2.77
C GLN A 199 -11.49 12.26 -3.48
N PRO A 200 -11.39 12.95 -4.66
CA PRO A 200 -10.18 13.01 -5.48
C PRO A 200 -8.91 13.39 -4.72
N LYS A 201 -9.01 14.35 -3.81
CA LYS A 201 -7.88 14.85 -3.01
C LYS A 201 -7.16 13.73 -2.22
N VAL A 202 -7.87 12.65 -1.84
CA VAL A 202 -7.28 11.55 -1.06
C VAL A 202 -6.32 10.70 -1.91
N TYR A 203 -6.58 10.58 -3.21
CA TYR A 203 -5.69 9.90 -4.15
C TYR A 203 -4.56 10.83 -4.60
N LEU A 204 -4.89 12.07 -4.96
CA LEU A 204 -3.93 13.01 -5.54
C LEU A 204 -2.85 13.43 -4.54
N VAL A 205 -3.16 13.52 -3.24
CA VAL A 205 -2.17 13.80 -2.20
C VAL A 205 -1.03 12.77 -2.17
N THR A 206 -1.28 11.52 -2.60
CA THR A 206 -0.24 10.49 -2.68
C THR A 206 0.73 10.75 -3.83
N CYS A 207 0.23 11.29 -4.93
CA CYS A 207 1.05 11.69 -6.07
C CYS A 207 1.90 12.92 -5.69
N GLU A 208 1.28 13.92 -5.09
CA GLU A 208 1.93 15.16 -4.65
C GLU A 208 3.04 14.89 -3.61
N ALA A 209 2.77 14.04 -2.62
CA ALA A 209 3.74 13.71 -1.57
C ALA A 209 5.03 13.09 -2.11
N PHE A 210 4.95 12.34 -3.21
CA PHE A 210 6.11 11.74 -3.88
C PHE A 210 6.64 12.55 -5.06
N ASN A 211 6.10 13.74 -5.35
CA ASN A 211 6.41 14.55 -6.54
C ASN A 211 6.28 13.75 -7.85
N LEU A 212 5.25 12.91 -7.94
CA LEU A 212 4.95 12.05 -9.09
C LEU A 212 3.67 12.50 -9.79
N LYS A 213 3.61 12.25 -11.10
CA LYS A 213 2.37 12.40 -11.85
C LYS A 213 1.43 11.21 -11.59
N PRO A 214 0.11 11.36 -11.75
CA PRO A 214 -0.84 10.26 -11.52
C PRO A 214 -0.49 8.97 -12.27
N GLU A 215 -0.07 9.05 -13.52
CA GLU A 215 0.32 7.88 -14.33
C GLU A 215 1.57 7.16 -13.85
N GLN A 216 2.32 7.75 -12.92
CA GLN A 216 3.50 7.17 -12.28
C GLN A 216 3.18 6.51 -10.93
N VAL A 217 1.95 6.64 -10.45
CA VAL A 217 1.46 6.07 -9.19
C VAL A 217 0.40 5.03 -9.48
N MET A 218 0.52 3.86 -8.89
CA MET A 218 -0.49 2.80 -9.01
C MET A 218 -1.26 2.67 -7.70
N MET A 219 -2.58 2.86 -7.77
CA MET A 219 -3.49 2.50 -6.68
C MET A 219 -3.70 1.00 -6.66
N CYS A 220 -3.45 0.38 -5.52
CA CYS A 220 -3.58 -1.06 -5.29
C CYS A 220 -4.69 -1.33 -4.28
N ALA A 221 -5.72 -2.06 -4.69
CA ALA A 221 -6.87 -2.33 -3.84
C ALA A 221 -7.56 -3.66 -4.17
N ALA A 222 -8.26 -4.21 -3.19
CA ALA A 222 -9.18 -5.33 -3.38
C ALA A 222 -10.60 -4.88 -3.80
N HIS A 223 -10.84 -3.57 -3.82
CA HIS A 223 -12.16 -2.99 -4.06
C HIS A 223 -12.22 -2.28 -5.40
N SER A 224 -12.99 -2.83 -6.34
CA SER A 224 -13.12 -2.29 -7.69
C SER A 224 -13.62 -0.84 -7.74
N GLY A 225 -14.47 -0.42 -6.81
CA GLY A 225 -14.95 0.97 -6.73
C GLY A 225 -13.85 1.97 -6.35
N ASP A 226 -12.90 1.56 -5.52
CA ASP A 226 -11.74 2.36 -5.14
C ASP A 226 -10.78 2.55 -6.33
N LEU A 227 -10.52 1.46 -7.05
CA LEU A 227 -9.70 1.48 -8.27
C LEU A 227 -10.32 2.30 -9.39
N ALA A 228 -11.64 2.18 -9.61
CA ALA A 228 -12.35 2.98 -10.60
C ALA A 228 -12.26 4.48 -10.31
N SER A 229 -12.32 4.88 -9.04
CA SER A 229 -12.15 6.27 -8.62
C SER A 229 -10.74 6.78 -8.87
N ALA A 230 -9.72 5.98 -8.57
CA ALA A 230 -8.32 6.33 -8.85
C ALA A 230 -8.03 6.41 -10.36
N GLN A 231 -8.59 5.50 -11.15
CA GLN A 231 -8.43 5.46 -12.60
C GLN A 231 -8.96 6.72 -13.28
N GLN A 232 -10.09 7.25 -12.81
CA GLN A 232 -10.66 8.52 -13.32
C GLN A 232 -9.73 9.73 -13.10
N LEU A 233 -8.81 9.64 -12.17
CA LEU A 233 -7.82 10.67 -11.86
C LEU A 233 -6.48 10.45 -12.59
N GLY A 234 -6.40 9.42 -13.44
CA GLY A 234 -5.21 9.08 -14.22
C GLY A 234 -4.18 8.22 -13.50
N LEU A 235 -4.46 7.73 -12.29
CA LEU A 235 -3.58 6.77 -11.62
C LEU A 235 -3.63 5.42 -12.36
N ARG A 236 -2.55 4.68 -12.31
CA ARG A 236 -2.53 3.27 -12.64
C ARG A 236 -3.26 2.47 -11.56
N THR A 237 -3.72 1.29 -11.93
CA THR A 237 -4.61 0.51 -11.07
C THR A 237 -4.16 -0.95 -10.97
N GLY A 238 -4.12 -1.46 -9.74
CA GLY A 238 -3.78 -2.84 -9.43
C GLY A 238 -4.83 -3.48 -8.54
N HIS A 239 -5.53 -4.48 -9.05
CA HIS A 239 -6.49 -5.26 -8.26
C HIS A 239 -5.80 -6.43 -7.57
N ILE A 240 -6.11 -6.64 -6.30
CA ILE A 240 -5.67 -7.78 -5.50
C ILE A 240 -6.89 -8.57 -5.03
N GLY A 241 -7.02 -9.82 -5.47
CA GLY A 241 -8.13 -10.68 -5.06
C GLY A 241 -8.15 -10.94 -3.56
N ARG A 242 -9.32 -10.68 -2.93
CA ARG A 242 -9.57 -10.94 -1.50
C ARG A 242 -10.93 -11.63 -1.31
N PRO A 243 -11.07 -12.88 -1.81
CA PRO A 243 -12.29 -13.63 -1.56
C PRO A 243 -12.45 -13.88 -0.05
N GLY A 244 -13.64 -13.62 0.47
CA GLY A 244 -13.92 -13.83 1.89
C GLY A 244 -13.45 -12.73 2.82
N GLU A 245 -13.04 -11.55 2.35
CA GLU A 245 -12.60 -10.42 3.17
C GLU A 245 -13.55 -10.09 4.33
N GLY A 246 -14.84 -10.02 4.06
CA GLY A 246 -15.88 -9.77 5.06
C GLY A 246 -16.58 -11.06 5.53
N GLY A 247 -15.98 -12.23 5.35
CA GLY A 247 -16.55 -13.53 5.67
C GLY A 247 -16.93 -14.35 4.43
N PRO A 248 -17.45 -15.58 4.60
CA PRO A 248 -17.79 -16.48 3.49
C PRO A 248 -18.72 -15.83 2.47
N GLY A 249 -18.37 -15.92 1.18
CA GLY A 249 -19.16 -15.39 0.07
C GLY A 249 -19.08 -13.86 -0.13
N THR A 250 -18.18 -13.19 0.57
CA THR A 250 -17.94 -11.74 0.44
C THR A 250 -16.59 -11.46 -0.21
N GLY A 251 -16.29 -10.16 -0.41
CA GLY A 251 -15.04 -9.71 -1.02
C GLY A 251 -15.01 -9.92 -2.54
N GLU A 252 -13.94 -9.51 -3.16
CA GLU A 252 -13.75 -9.62 -4.61
C GLU A 252 -12.59 -10.56 -4.91
N ALA A 253 -12.86 -11.75 -5.46
CA ALA A 253 -11.83 -12.66 -6.00
C ALA A 253 -11.31 -12.15 -7.34
N GLU A 254 -12.21 -11.60 -8.16
CA GLU A 254 -11.93 -11.01 -9.46
C GLU A 254 -12.49 -9.58 -9.51
N PRO A 255 -11.89 -8.69 -10.29
CA PRO A 255 -12.33 -7.29 -10.35
C PRO A 255 -13.65 -7.14 -11.09
N LYS A 256 -14.43 -6.12 -10.70
CA LYS A 256 -15.65 -5.66 -11.40
C LYS A 256 -15.30 -4.51 -12.34
N GLY A 257 -14.36 -4.71 -13.26
CA GLY A 257 -13.88 -3.71 -14.21
C GLY A 257 -12.55 -4.10 -14.83
N SER A 258 -12.02 -3.23 -15.69
CA SER A 258 -10.70 -3.41 -16.29
C SER A 258 -9.68 -2.55 -15.59
N PHE A 259 -8.64 -3.18 -15.05
CA PHE A 259 -7.55 -2.52 -14.36
C PHE A 259 -6.20 -2.95 -14.97
N ASP A 260 -5.14 -2.14 -14.77
CA ASP A 260 -3.87 -2.36 -15.46
C ASP A 260 -3.20 -3.68 -15.04
N VAL A 261 -3.29 -4.05 -13.76
CA VAL A 261 -2.76 -5.31 -13.23
C VAL A 261 -3.83 -5.96 -12.35
N VAL A 262 -4.02 -7.27 -12.50
CA VAL A 262 -4.94 -8.05 -11.67
C VAL A 262 -4.17 -9.23 -11.08
N GLY A 263 -4.02 -9.26 -9.77
CA GLY A 263 -3.40 -10.33 -9.01
C GLY A 263 -4.41 -11.13 -8.20
N LYS A 264 -4.31 -12.44 -8.20
CA LYS A 264 -5.13 -13.32 -7.34
C LYS A 264 -4.85 -13.11 -5.85
N ASN A 265 -3.65 -12.65 -5.54
CA ASN A 265 -3.13 -12.30 -4.23
C ASN A 265 -1.88 -11.41 -4.43
N PHE A 266 -1.23 -10.96 -3.37
CA PHE A 266 -0.03 -10.13 -3.50
C PHE A 266 1.19 -10.86 -4.08
N HIS A 267 1.32 -12.18 -3.96
CA HIS A 267 2.40 -12.91 -4.61
C HIS A 267 2.26 -12.87 -6.13
N ASP A 268 1.08 -13.24 -6.66
CA ASP A 268 0.77 -13.16 -8.10
C ASP A 268 0.86 -11.73 -8.63
N PHE A 269 0.46 -10.75 -7.80
CA PHE A 269 0.58 -9.33 -8.15
C PHE A 269 2.03 -8.88 -8.30
N ALA A 270 2.92 -9.26 -7.37
CA ALA A 270 4.34 -8.96 -7.44
C ALA A 270 5.00 -9.64 -8.65
N ASP A 271 4.66 -10.90 -8.94
CA ASP A 271 5.14 -11.62 -10.13
C ASP A 271 4.76 -10.88 -11.42
N LYS A 272 3.53 -10.40 -11.53
CA LYS A 272 3.05 -9.62 -12.68
C LYS A 272 3.72 -8.25 -12.83
N LEU A 273 4.21 -7.68 -11.74
CA LEU A 273 5.01 -6.46 -11.76
C LEU A 273 6.51 -6.73 -12.03
N GLY A 274 6.91 -8.00 -12.13
CA GLY A 274 8.28 -8.38 -12.46
C GLY A 274 9.28 -8.20 -11.32
N VAL A 275 8.86 -8.41 -10.09
CA VAL A 275 9.70 -8.34 -8.89
C VAL A 275 9.62 -9.61 -8.09
#